data_66b31881563bcac4c69a02f5032d4d4b
#
_entry.id   66b31881563bcac4c69a02f5032d4d4b
#
_cell.length_a   1.000
_cell.length_b   1.000
_cell.length_c   1.000
_cell.angle_alpha   90.00
_cell.angle_beta   90.00
_cell.angle_gamma   90.00
#
_symmetry.space_group_name_H-M   'P 1'
#
loop_
_entity.id
_entity.type
_entity.pdbx_description
1 polymer ?
#
loop_
_entity_poly.entity_id
_entity_poly.type
_entity_poly.pdbx_seq_one_letter_code
_entity_poly.pdbx_strand_id
1 'polypeptide(L)'
;MRPSNNRAWDTGSRSSWSCGCDFEQGSCPTPCGNGGCGTVTLRRTPVYAEIASTLQNLVDENTLIPMNYCDGISPTGATHNLSAGTITVSETGFYRAFYSAASMVGGSSSIALSINGNVIPNSHLPLPTAGASASSTRLLPLVAGQSLGIVVLDACLIPAHNPNGNNALLSLERID
;
A
#
# COMPACT_ATOMS: atom_id res chain seq x y z
N MET A 1 -48.96 32.75 -36.74
CA MET A 1 -49.43 31.36 -36.75
C MET A 1 -48.26 30.45 -37.10
N ARG A 2 -47.72 29.71 -36.16
CA ARG A 2 -46.69 28.67 -36.40
C ARG A 2 -47.32 27.33 -36.07
N PRO A 3 -47.16 26.30 -36.90
CA PRO A 3 -47.64 24.96 -36.55
C PRO A 3 -46.68 24.26 -35.61
N SER A 4 -47.22 23.69 -34.56
CA SER A 4 -46.53 22.84 -33.58
C SER A 4 -46.30 21.46 -34.19
N ASN A 5 -45.05 21.06 -34.32
CA ASN A 5 -44.67 19.69 -34.69
C ASN A 5 -44.46 18.89 -33.40
N ASN A 6 -45.51 18.20 -32.96
CA ASN A 6 -45.40 17.12 -31.96
C ASN A 6 -44.88 15.86 -32.68
N ARG A 7 -43.61 15.54 -32.52
CA ARG A 7 -43.11 14.22 -32.79
C ARG A 7 -43.13 13.43 -31.45
N ALA A 8 -44.07 12.52 -31.38
CA ALA A 8 -44.06 11.46 -30.37
C ALA A 8 -42.81 10.59 -30.62
N TRP A 9 -41.94 10.53 -29.65
CA TRP A 9 -40.83 9.57 -29.62
C TRP A 9 -41.39 8.24 -29.17
N ASP A 10 -41.40 7.30 -30.11
CA ASP A 10 -41.69 5.90 -29.88
C ASP A 10 -40.69 5.34 -28.84
N THR A 11 -41.17 5.08 -27.63
CA THR A 11 -40.42 4.43 -26.59
C THR A 11 -40.39 2.95 -26.84
N GLY A 12 -39.53 2.55 -27.80
CA GLY A 12 -39.16 1.15 -27.96
C GLY A 12 -38.64 0.61 -26.66
N SER A 13 -39.33 -0.36 -26.09
CA SER A 13 -39.01 -1.09 -24.90
C SER A 13 -37.64 -1.75 -25.08
N ARG A 14 -36.58 -1.09 -24.61
CA ARG A 14 -35.32 -1.77 -24.35
C ARG A 14 -35.49 -2.55 -23.09
N SER A 15 -35.57 -3.84 -23.20
CA SER A 15 -35.36 -4.76 -22.09
C SER A 15 -33.94 -4.51 -21.57
N SER A 16 -33.81 -3.59 -20.58
CA SER A 16 -32.58 -3.42 -19.86
C SER A 16 -32.40 -4.64 -18.96
N TRP A 17 -31.51 -5.54 -19.36
CA TRP A 17 -31.00 -6.58 -18.48
C TRP A 17 -30.08 -5.89 -17.48
N SER A 18 -30.64 -5.31 -16.45
CA SER A 18 -29.89 -4.81 -15.31
C SER A 18 -29.71 -5.97 -14.35
N CYS A 19 -28.57 -6.63 -14.40
CA CYS A 19 -28.09 -7.41 -13.27
C CYS A 19 -27.76 -6.42 -12.16
N GLY A 20 -28.71 -6.17 -11.27
CA GLY A 20 -28.49 -5.37 -10.07
C GLY A 20 -27.55 -6.14 -9.14
N CYS A 21 -26.27 -5.78 -9.16
CA CYS A 21 -25.34 -6.18 -8.11
C CYS A 21 -25.50 -5.18 -6.98
N ASP A 22 -26.01 -5.62 -5.84
CA ASP A 22 -26.04 -4.80 -4.64
C ASP A 22 -24.63 -4.76 -4.05
N PHE A 23 -23.98 -3.60 -4.13
CA PHE A 23 -22.59 -3.41 -3.73
C PHE A 23 -22.38 -3.49 -2.20
N GLU A 24 -23.44 -3.43 -1.42
CA GLU A 24 -23.35 -3.46 0.04
C GLU A 24 -23.38 -4.87 0.66
N GLN A 25 -23.83 -5.89 -0.06
CA GLN A 25 -23.92 -7.25 0.47
C GLN A 25 -23.12 -8.30 -0.31
N GLY A 26 -22.45 -7.97 -1.38
CA GLY A 26 -21.53 -8.88 -2.09
C GLY A 26 -22.16 -10.15 -2.67
N SER A 27 -23.48 -10.20 -2.84
CA SER A 27 -24.19 -11.34 -3.45
C SER A 27 -25.08 -10.87 -4.58
N CYS A 28 -24.94 -11.52 -5.73
CA CYS A 28 -25.88 -11.39 -6.85
C CYS A 28 -27.01 -12.41 -6.67
N PRO A 29 -28.28 -12.00 -6.45
CA PRO A 29 -29.37 -12.91 -6.08
C PRO A 29 -30.11 -13.59 -7.23
N THR A 30 -29.63 -13.57 -8.48
CA THR A 30 -30.40 -14.21 -9.57
C THR A 30 -29.55 -15.13 -10.43
N PRO A 31 -30.01 -16.36 -10.69
CA PRO A 31 -29.37 -17.24 -11.65
C PRO A 31 -29.63 -16.72 -13.06
N CYS A 32 -28.62 -16.23 -13.73
CA CYS A 32 -28.63 -16.11 -15.18
C CYS A 32 -28.77 -17.52 -15.75
N GLY A 33 -29.81 -17.76 -16.52
CA GLY A 33 -30.18 -19.06 -17.00
C GLY A 33 -29.04 -19.88 -17.61
N ASN A 34 -29.01 -21.15 -17.29
CA ASN A 34 -28.23 -22.29 -17.82
C ASN A 34 -26.72 -22.16 -18.09
N GLY A 35 -26.09 -21.02 -17.81
CA GLY A 35 -24.65 -20.90 -17.75
C GLY A 35 -24.31 -20.45 -16.34
N GLY A 36 -23.84 -21.36 -15.47
CA GLY A 36 -23.62 -21.10 -14.06
C GLY A 36 -22.87 -19.81 -13.83
N CYS A 37 -23.57 -18.81 -13.31
CA CYS A 37 -22.96 -17.63 -12.74
C CYS A 37 -22.28 -18.07 -11.44
N GLY A 38 -21.02 -18.42 -11.53
CA GLY A 38 -20.21 -18.69 -10.35
C GLY A 38 -20.25 -17.45 -9.47
N THR A 39 -20.61 -17.61 -8.21
CA THR A 39 -20.53 -16.52 -7.22
C THR A 39 -19.07 -16.11 -7.10
N VAL A 40 -18.66 -15.09 -7.82
CA VAL A 40 -17.35 -14.47 -7.61
C VAL A 40 -17.48 -13.68 -6.33
N THR A 41 -17.22 -14.31 -5.23
CA THR A 41 -17.07 -13.63 -3.95
C THR A 41 -15.71 -12.93 -4.00
N LEU A 42 -15.69 -11.70 -4.49
CA LEU A 42 -14.52 -10.82 -4.35
C LEU A 42 -14.42 -10.46 -2.86
N ARG A 43 -13.90 -11.37 -2.05
CA ARG A 43 -13.43 -11.06 -0.71
C ARG A 43 -12.12 -10.29 -0.85
N ARG A 44 -12.22 -9.03 -1.19
CA ARG A 44 -11.13 -8.09 -0.97
C ARG A 44 -11.25 -7.60 0.46
N THR A 45 -10.56 -8.24 1.36
CA THR A 45 -10.22 -7.58 2.61
C THR A 45 -9.12 -6.60 2.25
N PRO A 46 -9.37 -5.28 2.28
CA PRO A 46 -8.31 -4.33 2.01
C PRO A 46 -7.25 -4.49 3.10
N VAL A 47 -6.09 -5.00 2.73
CA VAL A 47 -4.94 -5.02 3.62
C VAL A 47 -4.21 -3.70 3.43
N TYR A 48 -4.25 -2.88 4.45
CA TYR A 48 -3.49 -1.65 4.52
C TYR A 48 -2.76 -1.61 5.86
N ALA A 49 -1.49 -1.24 5.82
CA ALA A 49 -0.69 -1.03 7.01
C ALA A 49 0.32 0.10 6.76
N GLU A 50 0.45 0.99 7.70
CA GLU A 50 1.41 2.08 7.66
C GLU A 50 2.12 2.19 9.00
N ILE A 51 3.45 2.28 8.94
CA ILE A 51 4.31 2.58 10.08
C ILE A 51 5.26 3.72 9.74
N ALA A 52 5.56 4.55 10.71
CA ALA A 52 6.41 5.70 10.53
C ALA A 52 7.38 5.89 11.68
N SER A 53 8.47 6.61 11.41
CA SER A 53 9.43 7.05 12.41
C SER A 53 9.45 8.57 12.48
N THR A 54 9.28 9.08 13.69
CA THR A 54 9.55 10.47 14.06
C THR A 54 10.82 10.58 14.90
N LEU A 55 11.52 9.46 15.11
CA LEU A 55 12.72 9.38 15.95
C LEU A 55 13.93 9.97 15.24
N GLN A 56 14.77 10.65 16.02
CA GLN A 56 16.08 11.16 15.60
C GLN A 56 17.18 10.31 16.21
N ASN A 57 17.22 9.04 15.92
CA ASN A 57 18.24 8.15 16.41
C ASN A 57 19.23 7.79 15.32
N LEU A 58 20.49 7.57 15.70
CA LEU A 58 21.46 6.97 14.82
C LEU A 58 20.98 5.57 14.45
N VAL A 59 20.88 5.29 13.16
CA VAL A 59 20.57 3.96 12.62
C VAL A 59 21.81 3.44 11.94
N ASP A 60 22.34 2.35 12.43
CA ASP A 60 23.57 1.76 11.92
C ASP A 60 23.35 1.15 10.51
N GLU A 61 24.45 1.04 9.79
CA GLU A 61 24.52 0.33 8.51
C GLU A 61 23.98 -1.11 8.65
N ASN A 62 23.27 -1.57 7.63
CA ASN A 62 22.64 -2.88 7.54
C ASN A 62 21.61 -3.18 8.65
N THR A 63 21.07 -2.14 9.29
CA THR A 63 19.99 -2.29 10.25
C THR A 63 18.68 -1.70 9.74
N LEU A 64 17.58 -2.20 10.28
CA LEU A 64 16.25 -1.68 9.99
C LEU A 64 16.03 -0.35 10.71
N ILE A 65 15.33 0.57 10.05
CA ILE A 65 14.91 1.83 10.67
C ILE A 65 13.80 1.52 11.67
N PRO A 66 14.01 1.76 12.99
CA PRO A 66 12.95 1.58 13.96
C PRO A 66 11.85 2.60 13.76
N MET A 67 10.61 2.17 13.93
CA MET A 67 9.42 2.99 13.82
C MET A 67 8.81 3.21 15.21
N ASN A 68 8.05 4.27 15.40
CA ASN A 68 7.41 4.57 16.67
C ASN A 68 5.95 4.98 16.55
N TYR A 69 5.46 5.03 15.32
CA TYR A 69 4.09 5.41 15.02
C TYR A 69 3.47 4.43 14.02
N CYS A 70 2.19 4.12 14.17
CA CYS A 70 1.41 3.38 13.19
C CYS A 70 0.09 4.10 12.94
N ASP A 71 -0.30 4.17 11.66
CA ASP A 71 -1.59 4.66 11.25
C ASP A 71 -2.26 3.63 10.33
N GLY A 72 -3.54 3.34 10.62
CA GLY A 72 -4.36 2.51 9.76
C GLY A 72 -3.83 1.10 9.52
N ILE A 73 -4.01 0.18 10.48
CA ILE A 73 -3.76 -1.24 10.25
C ILE A 73 -5.07 -1.96 10.00
N SER A 74 -5.14 -2.67 8.89
CA SER A 74 -6.21 -3.64 8.68
C SER A 74 -6.11 -4.74 9.74
N PRO A 75 -7.12 -4.94 10.59
CA PRO A 75 -7.03 -5.85 11.74
C PRO A 75 -6.81 -7.32 11.36
N THR A 76 -6.97 -7.68 10.10
CA THR A 76 -6.91 -9.08 9.64
C THR A 76 -5.82 -9.38 8.62
N GLY A 77 -5.22 -8.36 8.01
CA GLY A 77 -4.35 -8.55 6.84
C GLY A 77 -2.86 -8.32 7.08
N ALA A 78 -2.50 -7.61 8.15
CA ALA A 78 -1.11 -7.33 8.50
C ALA A 78 -0.95 -7.10 9.99
N THR A 79 0.26 -7.31 10.49
CA THR A 79 0.69 -6.94 11.84
C THR A 79 1.94 -6.09 11.73
N HIS A 80 2.24 -5.29 12.75
CA HIS A 80 3.43 -4.47 12.79
C HIS A 80 4.27 -4.75 14.04
N ASN A 81 5.57 -4.56 13.86
CA ASN A 81 6.52 -4.52 14.99
C ASN A 81 7.29 -3.20 14.88
N LEU A 82 6.88 -2.20 15.68
CA LEU A 82 7.44 -0.85 15.58
C LEU A 82 8.92 -0.82 15.99
N SER A 83 9.31 -1.53 17.05
CA SER A 83 10.69 -1.56 17.49
C SER A 83 11.63 -2.22 16.48
N ALA A 84 11.13 -3.19 15.73
CA ALA A 84 11.86 -3.82 14.63
C ALA A 84 11.68 -3.06 13.30
N GLY A 85 10.79 -2.07 13.21
CA GLY A 85 10.52 -1.31 12.00
C GLY A 85 9.91 -2.15 10.86
N THR A 86 9.04 -3.11 11.18
CA THR A 86 8.51 -4.04 10.18
C THR A 86 6.99 -4.14 10.16
N ILE A 87 6.47 -4.42 8.96
CA ILE A 87 5.10 -4.87 8.72
C ILE A 87 5.15 -6.33 8.27
N THR A 88 4.39 -7.20 8.92
CA THR A 88 4.26 -8.62 8.56
C THR A 88 2.89 -8.87 7.95
N VAL A 89 2.85 -9.44 6.74
CA VAL A 89 1.61 -9.76 6.05
C VAL A 89 1.03 -11.09 6.54
N SER A 90 -0.28 -11.14 6.71
CA SER A 90 -1.01 -12.36 7.13
C SER A 90 -1.49 -13.20 5.95
N GLU A 91 -1.50 -12.65 4.75
CA GLU A 91 -2.01 -13.28 3.54
C GLU A 91 -1.00 -13.20 2.40
N THR A 92 -0.94 -14.24 1.58
CA THR A 92 -0.16 -14.23 0.35
C THR A 92 -0.86 -13.40 -0.70
N GLY A 93 -0.11 -12.56 -1.46
CA GLY A 93 -0.68 -11.72 -2.51
C GLY A 93 0.31 -10.77 -3.13
N PHE A 94 -0.19 -9.88 -3.99
CA PHE A 94 0.57 -8.77 -4.52
C PHE A 94 0.30 -7.52 -3.71
N TYR A 95 1.40 -6.85 -3.37
CA TYR A 95 1.36 -5.68 -2.50
C TYR A 95 2.05 -4.49 -3.16
N ARG A 96 1.46 -3.32 -2.97
CA ARG A 96 2.09 -2.04 -3.24
C ARG A 96 2.75 -1.56 -1.96
N ALA A 97 4.08 -1.48 -1.95
CA ALA A 97 4.87 -0.94 -0.86
C ALA A 97 5.37 0.45 -1.23
N PHE A 98 4.97 1.46 -0.46
CA PHE A 98 5.58 2.79 -0.50
C PHE A 98 6.55 2.91 0.67
N TYR A 99 7.73 3.48 0.42
CA TYR A 99 8.71 3.73 1.45
C TYR A 99 9.45 5.04 1.19
N SER A 100 9.78 5.71 2.27
CA SER A 100 10.54 6.95 2.24
C SER A 100 11.39 7.10 3.48
N ALA A 101 12.47 7.85 3.36
CA ALA A 101 13.23 8.34 4.50
C ALA A 101 13.91 9.68 4.17
N ALA A 102 14.23 10.42 5.22
CA ALA A 102 15.04 11.63 5.15
C ALA A 102 16.26 11.49 6.06
N SER A 103 17.40 12.01 5.64
CA SER A 103 18.66 11.94 6.38
C SER A 103 19.16 13.32 6.80
N MET A 104 19.65 13.43 8.04
CA MET A 104 20.40 14.62 8.48
C MET A 104 21.90 14.49 8.18
N VAL A 105 22.38 13.30 7.89
CA VAL A 105 23.78 13.06 7.55
C VAL A 105 23.96 13.19 6.05
N GLY A 106 24.90 14.05 5.65
CA GLY A 106 25.31 14.13 4.26
C GLY A 106 26.31 13.04 3.91
N GLY A 107 26.36 12.66 2.63
CA GLY A 107 27.31 11.69 2.13
C GLY A 107 26.64 10.53 1.41
N SER A 108 27.14 9.33 1.59
CA SER A 108 26.72 8.13 0.89
C SER A 108 25.58 7.35 1.56
N SER A 109 24.78 7.99 2.40
CA SER A 109 23.62 7.31 3.01
C SER A 109 22.66 6.83 1.96
N SER A 110 22.15 5.64 2.15
CA SER A 110 21.10 5.07 1.29
C SER A 110 20.19 4.11 2.06
N ILE A 111 19.00 3.93 1.54
CA ILE A 111 18.00 3.02 2.08
C ILE A 111 17.53 2.02 1.03
N ALA A 112 17.01 0.90 1.49
CA ALA A 112 16.32 -0.07 0.63
C ALA A 112 15.18 -0.75 1.38
N LEU A 113 14.31 -1.43 0.65
CA LEU A 113 13.37 -2.38 1.24
C LEU A 113 14.06 -3.72 1.53
N SER A 114 13.63 -4.36 2.60
CA SER A 114 14.04 -5.74 2.93
C SER A 114 12.83 -6.61 3.23
N ILE A 115 12.89 -7.89 2.83
CA ILE A 115 11.95 -8.94 3.22
C ILE A 115 12.67 -9.90 4.16
N ASN A 116 12.19 -10.07 5.38
CA ASN A 116 12.80 -10.92 6.40
C ASN A 116 14.31 -10.61 6.61
N GLY A 117 14.67 -9.32 6.56
CA GLY A 117 16.07 -8.87 6.68
C GLY A 117 16.91 -8.96 5.41
N ASN A 118 16.41 -9.56 4.34
CA ASN A 118 17.11 -9.63 3.06
C ASN A 118 16.74 -8.46 2.16
N VAL A 119 17.74 -7.73 1.70
CA VAL A 119 17.55 -6.55 0.82
C VAL A 119 16.90 -6.97 -0.50
N ILE A 120 15.87 -6.23 -0.91
CA ILE A 120 15.21 -6.43 -2.20
C ILE A 120 16.07 -5.78 -3.30
N PRO A 121 16.48 -6.53 -4.34
CA PRO A 121 17.19 -5.95 -5.47
C PRO A 121 16.43 -4.75 -6.09
N ASN A 122 17.16 -3.74 -6.51
CA ASN A 122 16.63 -2.53 -7.16
C ASN A 122 15.68 -1.67 -6.30
N SER A 123 15.65 -1.88 -4.99
CA SER A 123 14.93 -0.99 -4.06
C SER A 123 15.81 0.09 -3.43
N HIS A 124 17.05 0.19 -3.84
CA HIS A 124 18.02 1.15 -3.34
C HIS A 124 17.63 2.60 -3.68
N LEU A 125 17.64 3.46 -2.67
CA LEU A 125 17.38 4.89 -2.78
C LEU A 125 18.52 5.67 -2.11
N PRO A 126 19.31 6.42 -2.88
CA PRO A 126 20.38 7.25 -2.32
C PRO A 126 19.83 8.48 -1.63
N LEU A 127 20.50 8.88 -0.55
CA LEU A 127 20.28 10.10 0.23
C LEU A 127 21.59 10.94 0.20
N PRO A 128 21.88 11.62 -0.92
CA PRO A 128 23.24 12.12 -1.20
C PRO A 128 23.67 13.29 -0.34
N THR A 129 22.75 14.01 0.29
CA THR A 129 23.05 15.22 1.06
C THR A 129 22.29 15.25 2.38
N ALA A 130 22.83 15.98 3.34
CA ALA A 130 22.10 16.27 4.58
C ALA A 130 20.79 17.00 4.26
N GLY A 131 19.70 16.58 4.88
CA GLY A 131 18.35 17.05 4.60
C GLY A 131 17.70 16.43 3.36
N ALA A 132 18.41 15.56 2.63
CA ALA A 132 17.81 14.84 1.51
C ALA A 132 16.72 13.89 1.97
N SER A 133 15.66 13.84 1.20
CA SER A 133 14.61 12.83 1.34
C SER A 133 14.48 12.08 0.02
N ALA A 134 14.19 10.79 0.12
CA ALA A 134 13.89 9.94 -1.03
C ALA A 134 12.68 9.08 -0.75
N SER A 135 11.90 8.80 -1.78
CA SER A 135 10.74 7.93 -1.71
C SER A 135 10.61 7.09 -2.97
N SER A 136 10.03 5.93 -2.84
CA SER A 136 9.70 5.08 -3.98
C SER A 136 8.51 4.18 -3.67
N THR A 137 7.95 3.63 -4.73
CA THR A 137 6.89 2.62 -4.66
C THR A 137 7.33 1.36 -5.38
N ARG A 138 7.05 0.19 -4.79
CA ARG A 138 7.34 -1.12 -5.37
C ARG A 138 6.11 -2.00 -5.34
N LEU A 139 5.97 -2.81 -6.38
CA LEU A 139 5.01 -3.91 -6.42
C LEU A 139 5.76 -5.21 -6.09
N LEU A 140 5.31 -5.90 -5.06
CA LEU A 140 6.01 -7.05 -4.50
C LEU A 140 5.04 -8.23 -4.32
N PRO A 141 5.39 -9.42 -4.78
CA PRO A 141 4.73 -10.64 -4.33
C PRO A 141 5.21 -10.93 -2.90
N LEU A 142 4.30 -11.00 -1.94
CA LEU A 142 4.60 -11.37 -0.56
C LEU A 142 3.83 -12.63 -0.17
N VAL A 143 4.47 -13.47 0.59
CA VAL A 143 3.88 -14.70 1.17
C VAL A 143 3.51 -14.43 2.61
N ALA A 144 2.39 -15.00 3.06
CA ALA A 144 1.95 -14.91 4.46
C ALA A 144 3.10 -15.22 5.44
N GLY A 145 3.26 -14.38 6.45
CA GLY A 145 4.35 -14.45 7.43
C GLY A 145 5.63 -13.70 7.03
N GLN A 146 5.72 -13.16 5.82
CA GLN A 146 6.87 -12.32 5.46
C GLN A 146 6.75 -10.92 6.08
N SER A 147 7.90 -10.42 6.57
CA SER A 147 8.04 -9.11 7.19
C SER A 147 8.82 -8.17 6.26
N LEU A 148 8.22 -7.01 5.99
CA LEU A 148 8.81 -5.95 5.17
C LEU A 148 9.31 -4.82 6.08
N GLY A 149 10.49 -4.28 5.80
CA GLY A 149 11.07 -3.15 6.53
C GLY A 149 11.97 -2.30 5.64
N ILE A 150 12.37 -1.12 6.15
CA ILE A 150 13.34 -0.24 5.50
C ILE A 150 14.69 -0.45 6.17
N VAL A 151 15.70 -0.79 5.39
CA VAL A 151 17.07 -1.01 5.86
C VAL A 151 17.98 0.12 5.40
N VAL A 152 18.91 0.52 6.24
CA VAL A 152 20.02 1.44 5.92
C VAL A 152 21.16 0.63 5.32
N LEU A 153 21.71 1.04 4.17
CA LEU A 153 22.71 0.24 3.44
C LEU A 153 24.15 0.69 3.63
N ASP A 154 24.43 1.99 3.46
CA ASP A 154 25.82 2.41 3.24
C ASP A 154 26.44 3.20 4.37
N ALA A 155 25.71 3.94 5.14
CA ALA A 155 26.23 4.75 6.24
C ALA A 155 25.15 4.89 7.30
N CYS A 156 25.59 5.27 8.49
CA CYS A 156 24.65 5.56 9.56
C CYS A 156 23.67 6.65 9.10
N LEU A 157 22.38 6.38 9.27
CA LEU A 157 21.31 7.30 8.99
C LEU A 157 20.86 7.95 10.30
N ILE A 158 20.83 9.26 10.35
CA ILE A 158 20.07 9.99 11.36
C ILE A 158 18.87 10.58 10.62
N PRO A 159 17.64 10.10 10.87
CA PRO A 159 16.47 10.66 10.24
C PRO A 159 16.36 12.16 10.48
N ALA A 160 16.04 12.90 9.44
CA ALA A 160 15.88 14.34 9.54
C ALA A 160 14.70 14.68 10.43
N HIS A 161 14.89 15.63 11.34
CA HIS A 161 13.77 16.13 12.14
C HIS A 161 12.80 16.91 11.22
N ASN A 162 11.62 16.36 11.05
CA ASN A 162 10.51 17.09 10.47
C ASN A 162 9.45 17.28 11.56
N PRO A 163 9.32 18.50 12.14
CA PRO A 163 8.39 18.75 13.22
C PRO A 163 6.93 18.52 12.82
N ASN A 164 6.66 18.48 11.52
CA ASN A 164 5.31 18.31 10.96
C ASN A 164 5.16 17.04 10.09
N GLY A 165 6.12 16.11 10.15
CA GLY A 165 6.10 14.94 9.30
C GLY A 165 6.94 13.77 9.79
N ASN A 166 6.87 12.68 9.05
CA ASN A 166 7.59 11.46 9.34
C ASN A 166 9.04 11.53 8.79
N ASN A 167 10.00 11.07 9.59
CA ASN A 167 11.40 10.95 9.18
C ASN A 167 11.61 9.73 8.28
N ALA A 168 10.85 8.69 8.52
CA ALA A 168 10.74 7.51 7.66
C ALA A 168 9.30 7.02 7.65
N LEU A 169 8.88 6.44 6.54
CA LEU A 169 7.52 5.92 6.33
C LEU A 169 7.58 4.64 5.52
N LEU A 170 6.88 3.62 5.98
CA LEU A 170 6.60 2.40 5.24
C LEU A 170 5.10 2.17 5.22
N SER A 171 4.52 2.16 4.04
CA SER A 171 3.10 1.88 3.80
C SER A 171 2.96 0.67 2.89
N LEU A 172 2.02 -0.20 3.20
CA LEU A 172 1.78 -1.44 2.48
C LEU A 172 0.29 -1.58 2.19
N GLU A 173 -0.04 -1.84 0.94
CA GLU A 173 -1.40 -2.05 0.47
C GLU A 173 -1.48 -3.28 -0.42
N ARG A 174 -2.42 -4.18 -0.16
CA ARG A 174 -2.70 -5.32 -1.05
C ARG A 174 -3.51 -4.86 -2.25
N ILE A 175 -3.14 -5.35 -3.44
CA ILE A 175 -3.70 -4.89 -4.73
C ILE A 175 -4.39 -5.99 -5.56
N ASP A 176 -4.36 -7.24 -5.10
CA ASP A 176 -5.00 -8.40 -5.75
C ASP A 176 -6.26 -8.90 -5.03
#